data_daae7d86e3ee2eb5db60d38b187cb9af
#
_entry.id   daae7d86e3ee2eb5db60d38b187cb9af
#
_cell.length_a   1.000
_cell.length_b   1.000
_cell.length_c   1.000
_cell.angle_alpha   90.00
_cell.angle_beta   90.00
_cell.angle_gamma   90.00
#
_symmetry.space_group_name_H-M   'P 1'
#
loop_
_entity.id
_entity.type
_entity.pdbx_description
1 polymer ?
#
loop_
_entity_poly.entity_id
_entity_poly.type
_entity_poly.pdbx_seq_one_letter_code
_entity_poly.pdbx_strand_id
1 'polypeptide(L)'
;MEIVIGLLLSSLSLYCDFTDAECLVISPARLVVKYGDPASAKCTSDTPVEMGWETTQGGVALTDKEVKFLNWRVDSVTDWTNNPKCFTDGGLCQKQLNITVYKLPDRVSFSYRKYPDPMVEGDQYLLQCLVQNIAPIGRLRVTFYKVNTTGEQTELDTQQKHKDNIKTPENGTYTLDFTPSRDDDGAQLWCSAMLDLGPEGPQPPPVMESDRLNINVHYKPLITMSPGRFSMNITEGDTLSLACSAKGNPAPSYNWLLPQSDPAPNITEGRSVVTITNMAKSHSGNYTCIASNPLGHSTWTVNVKVTGASCQAAGSALVAVLLLQLIHWL
;
A
#
# COMPACT_ATOMS: atom_id res chain seq x y z
N MET A 1 57.12 69.45 -3.62
CA MET A 1 55.92 68.70 -3.13
C MET A 1 54.99 68.68 -4.35
N GLU A 2 55.21 67.63 -5.18
CA GLU A 2 54.51 67.51 -6.48
C GLU A 2 53.36 66.48 -6.26
N ILE A 3 52.17 66.90 -6.66
CA ILE A 3 50.98 66.07 -6.63
C ILE A 3 50.85 65.44 -8.02
N VAL A 4 51.09 64.12 -8.09
CA VAL A 4 50.85 63.34 -9.29
C VAL A 4 49.38 62.92 -9.32
N ILE A 5 48.60 63.44 -10.24
CA ILE A 5 47.23 63.01 -10.49
C ILE A 5 47.28 61.83 -11.47
N GLY A 6 47.04 60.63 -10.95
CA GLY A 6 46.90 59.46 -11.77
C GLY A 6 45.47 59.30 -12.33
N LEU A 7 45.34 59.47 -13.66
CA LEU A 7 44.14 59.20 -14.42
C LEU A 7 43.91 57.66 -14.54
N LEU A 8 42.93 57.12 -13.81
CA LEU A 8 42.42 55.78 -13.96
C LEU A 8 41.44 55.77 -15.17
N LEU A 9 41.92 55.34 -16.32
CA LEU A 9 41.13 54.95 -17.46
C LEU A 9 40.47 53.57 -17.14
N SER A 10 39.20 53.60 -16.71
CA SER A 10 38.37 52.40 -16.64
C SER A 10 37.94 51.99 -18.04
N SER A 11 38.60 50.98 -18.60
CA SER A 11 38.14 50.29 -19.80
C SER A 11 36.87 49.50 -19.45
N LEU A 12 35.70 50.03 -19.76
CA LEU A 12 34.48 49.26 -19.85
C LEU A 12 34.62 48.33 -21.06
N SER A 13 35.03 47.09 -20.82
CA SER A 13 34.83 46.00 -21.77
C SER A 13 33.33 45.67 -21.79
N LEU A 14 32.66 46.16 -22.83
CA LEU A 14 31.35 45.65 -23.23
C LEU A 14 31.52 44.16 -23.60
N TYR A 15 31.24 43.27 -22.62
CA TYR A 15 30.95 41.89 -22.94
C TYR A 15 29.58 41.88 -23.64
N CYS A 16 29.58 41.89 -24.98
CA CYS A 16 28.47 41.38 -25.74
C CYS A 16 28.40 39.90 -25.43
N ASP A 17 27.44 39.49 -24.59
CA ASP A 17 26.94 38.13 -24.60
C ASP A 17 26.42 37.88 -26.02
N PHE A 18 27.24 37.23 -26.84
CA PHE A 18 26.77 36.55 -28.02
C PHE A 18 25.87 35.41 -27.48
N THR A 19 24.57 35.68 -27.38
CA THR A 19 23.59 34.60 -27.36
C THR A 19 23.84 33.83 -28.65
N ASP A 20 24.34 32.58 -28.52
CA ASP A 20 24.46 31.65 -29.63
C ASP A 20 23.09 31.58 -30.32
N ALA A 21 22.91 32.30 -31.40
CA ALA A 21 21.73 32.20 -32.23
C ALA A 21 21.73 30.76 -32.77
N GLU A 22 20.83 29.91 -32.25
CA GLU A 22 20.70 28.54 -32.71
C GLU A 22 20.44 28.55 -34.21
N CYS A 23 21.43 28.16 -35.00
CA CYS A 23 21.37 28.17 -36.48
C CYS A 23 20.29 27.23 -37.05
N LEU A 24 19.82 26.23 -36.24
CA LEU A 24 18.74 25.33 -36.58
C LEU A 24 17.78 25.15 -35.41
N VAL A 25 16.49 25.20 -35.70
CA VAL A 25 15.42 24.93 -34.70
C VAL A 25 14.61 23.71 -35.13
N ILE A 26 14.41 22.76 -34.20
CA ILE A 26 13.56 21.57 -34.43
C ILE A 26 12.24 21.76 -33.70
N SER A 27 11.14 21.51 -34.40
CA SER A 27 9.79 21.52 -33.84
C SER A 27 9.07 20.17 -34.14
N PRO A 28 8.56 19.48 -33.10
CA PRO A 28 8.73 19.75 -31.68
C PRO A 28 10.18 19.51 -31.21
N ALA A 29 10.62 20.25 -30.17
CA ALA A 29 11.98 20.09 -29.61
C ALA A 29 12.20 18.74 -28.92
N ARG A 30 11.13 18.14 -28.42
CA ARG A 30 11.07 16.82 -27.85
C ARG A 30 9.91 16.04 -28.44
N LEU A 31 10.10 14.74 -28.65
CA LEU A 31 9.08 13.86 -29.20
C LEU A 31 9.01 12.58 -28.37
N VAL A 32 7.83 12.25 -27.88
CA VAL A 32 7.53 10.99 -27.21
C VAL A 32 6.61 10.18 -28.11
N VAL A 33 7.07 9.00 -28.57
CA VAL A 33 6.35 8.21 -29.54
C VAL A 33 6.28 6.74 -29.12
N LYS A 34 5.10 6.12 -29.28
CA LYS A 34 4.95 4.70 -29.05
C LYS A 34 5.64 3.89 -30.14
N TYR A 35 6.29 2.81 -29.78
CA TYR A 35 6.88 1.86 -30.72
C TYR A 35 5.82 1.37 -31.72
N GLY A 36 6.14 1.47 -33.00
CA GLY A 36 5.24 1.13 -34.09
C GLY A 36 4.39 2.31 -34.62
N ASP A 37 4.30 3.42 -33.90
CA ASP A 37 3.53 4.57 -34.31
C ASP A 37 4.33 5.49 -35.28
N PRO A 38 3.64 6.32 -36.10
CA PRO A 38 4.30 7.30 -36.95
C PRO A 38 4.91 8.45 -36.14
N ALA A 39 5.97 9.04 -36.69
CA ALA A 39 6.64 10.20 -36.10
C ALA A 39 7.05 11.23 -37.17
N SER A 40 7.07 12.51 -36.79
CA SER A 40 7.56 13.56 -37.65
C SER A 40 8.09 14.74 -36.83
N ALA A 41 9.07 15.46 -37.43
CA ALA A 41 9.59 16.72 -36.90
C ALA A 41 9.99 17.63 -38.06
N LYS A 42 10.00 18.93 -37.79
CA LYS A 42 10.38 19.97 -38.76
C LYS A 42 11.65 20.65 -38.26
N CYS A 43 12.69 20.68 -39.11
CA CYS A 43 13.88 21.47 -38.91
C CYS A 43 13.76 22.79 -39.68
N THR A 44 14.06 23.94 -39.07
CA THR A 44 13.99 25.27 -39.68
C THR A 44 15.29 26.02 -39.50
N SER A 45 15.62 26.86 -40.47
CA SER A 45 16.72 27.81 -40.41
C SER A 45 16.23 29.24 -40.73
N ASP A 46 16.83 30.23 -40.14
CA ASP A 46 16.51 31.64 -40.36
C ASP A 46 16.78 32.08 -41.83
N THR A 47 17.86 31.56 -42.41
CA THR A 47 18.23 31.79 -43.80
C THR A 47 18.08 30.50 -44.62
N PRO A 48 17.78 30.60 -45.95
CA PRO A 48 17.81 29.41 -46.78
C PRO A 48 19.20 28.77 -46.77
N VAL A 49 19.26 27.46 -46.55
CA VAL A 49 20.48 26.63 -46.53
C VAL A 49 20.18 25.24 -47.05
N GLU A 50 21.17 24.53 -47.55
CA GLU A 50 21.03 23.09 -47.84
C GLU A 50 20.96 22.31 -46.53
N MET A 51 19.94 21.45 -46.37
CA MET A 51 19.64 20.71 -45.15
C MET A 51 19.52 19.20 -45.42
N GLY A 52 19.82 18.44 -44.38
CA GLY A 52 19.60 16.99 -44.36
C GLY A 52 19.16 16.47 -42.97
N TRP A 53 18.68 15.25 -42.95
CA TRP A 53 18.43 14.50 -41.70
C TRP A 53 19.25 13.23 -41.67
N GLU A 54 20.18 13.14 -40.73
CA GLU A 54 20.96 11.94 -40.42
C GLU A 54 20.25 11.14 -39.34
N THR A 55 19.91 9.90 -39.64
CA THR A 55 19.16 9.03 -38.72
C THR A 55 19.15 7.61 -39.24
N THR A 56 18.88 6.63 -38.35
CA THR A 56 18.75 5.21 -38.71
C THR A 56 17.42 4.89 -39.41
N GLN A 57 16.38 5.71 -39.16
CA GLN A 57 15.06 5.59 -39.81
C GLN A 57 14.62 6.94 -40.39
N GLY A 58 14.22 6.97 -41.65
CA GLY A 58 13.66 8.16 -42.31
C GLY A 58 14.71 9.24 -42.60
N GLY A 59 15.97 8.86 -42.82
CA GLY A 59 17.02 9.79 -43.22
C GLY A 59 16.67 10.53 -44.51
N VAL A 60 17.03 11.79 -44.57
CA VAL A 60 16.85 12.64 -45.75
C VAL A 60 18.22 13.17 -46.17
N ALA A 61 18.63 12.86 -47.38
CA ALA A 61 19.88 13.41 -47.94
C ALA A 61 19.89 14.92 -47.95
N LEU A 62 21.09 15.51 -48.05
CA LEU A 62 21.23 16.96 -48.20
C LEU A 62 20.42 17.41 -49.42
N THR A 63 19.69 18.50 -49.28
CA THR A 63 18.87 19.07 -50.38
C THR A 63 19.75 19.67 -51.47
N ASP A 64 19.39 19.47 -52.75
CA ASP A 64 20.10 20.08 -53.90
C ASP A 64 19.91 21.61 -54.01
N LYS A 65 19.02 22.16 -53.18
CA LYS A 65 18.69 23.60 -53.14
C LYS A 65 18.57 24.06 -51.70
N GLU A 66 18.91 25.32 -51.50
CA GLU A 66 18.69 25.99 -50.23
C GLU A 66 17.21 26.05 -49.89
N VAL A 67 16.87 25.62 -48.67
CA VAL A 67 15.50 25.62 -48.14
C VAL A 67 15.49 26.27 -46.76
N LYS A 68 14.33 26.79 -46.34
CA LYS A 68 14.15 27.34 -44.97
C LYS A 68 13.69 26.27 -43.97
N PHE A 69 13.25 25.13 -44.45
CA PHE A 69 12.84 24.01 -43.56
C PHE A 69 12.93 22.67 -44.31
N LEU A 70 13.11 21.62 -43.52
CA LEU A 70 13.08 20.24 -43.98
C LEU A 70 12.34 19.37 -42.95
N ASN A 71 11.42 18.54 -43.42
CA ASN A 71 10.68 17.61 -42.55
C ASN A 71 11.38 16.27 -42.49
N TRP A 72 11.46 15.70 -41.28
CA TRP A 72 11.70 14.28 -41.03
C TRP A 72 10.36 13.60 -40.78
N ARG A 73 10.16 12.42 -41.32
CA ARG A 73 8.96 11.62 -41.15
C ARG A 73 9.28 10.15 -41.30
N VAL A 74 8.66 9.33 -40.42
CA VAL A 74 8.60 7.88 -40.50
C VAL A 74 7.17 7.43 -40.26
N ASP A 75 6.72 6.42 -41.01
CA ASP A 75 5.35 5.90 -40.87
C ASP A 75 5.21 4.93 -39.68
N SER A 76 6.34 4.38 -39.19
CA SER A 76 6.39 3.49 -38.04
C SER A 76 7.78 3.53 -37.42
N VAL A 77 7.87 3.95 -36.14
CA VAL A 77 9.15 3.96 -35.40
C VAL A 77 9.41 2.57 -34.84
N THR A 78 10.40 1.87 -35.40
CA THR A 78 10.77 0.49 -35.01
C THR A 78 12.21 0.37 -34.50
N ASP A 79 12.96 1.46 -34.47
CA ASP A 79 14.29 1.54 -33.90
C ASP A 79 14.31 2.27 -32.56
N TRP A 80 14.66 1.55 -31.49
CA TRP A 80 14.78 2.09 -30.13
C TRP A 80 15.89 3.10 -29.96
N THR A 81 16.89 3.04 -30.85
CA THR A 81 18.11 3.87 -30.81
C THR A 81 18.05 5.02 -31.78
N ASN A 82 16.94 5.17 -32.50
CA ASN A 82 16.78 6.23 -33.49
C ASN A 82 17.05 7.61 -32.88
N ASN A 83 17.90 8.38 -33.52
CA ASN A 83 18.48 9.61 -33.01
C ASN A 83 18.57 10.68 -34.09
N PRO A 84 17.43 11.15 -34.60
CA PRO A 84 17.41 12.05 -35.76
C PRO A 84 18.17 13.35 -35.51
N LYS A 85 19.05 13.69 -36.41
CA LYS A 85 19.86 14.89 -36.36
C LYS A 85 19.70 15.69 -37.66
N CYS A 86 19.21 16.92 -37.57
CA CYS A 86 19.19 17.87 -38.67
C CYS A 86 20.57 18.51 -38.83
N PHE A 87 21.03 18.64 -40.04
CA PHE A 87 22.33 19.25 -40.37
C PHE A 87 22.27 20.10 -41.63
N THR A 88 23.23 21.02 -41.77
CA THR A 88 23.46 21.85 -42.99
C THR A 88 24.69 21.38 -43.72
N ASP A 89 24.86 21.81 -44.98
CA ASP A 89 26.08 21.56 -45.74
C ASP A 89 27.34 21.95 -44.95
N GLY A 90 28.40 21.18 -45.15
CA GLY A 90 29.66 21.32 -44.41
C GLY A 90 29.59 20.99 -42.92
N GLY A 91 28.42 20.64 -42.38
CA GLY A 91 28.25 20.22 -40.98
C GLY A 91 28.47 21.32 -39.93
N LEU A 92 28.50 22.59 -40.37
CA LEU A 92 28.70 23.73 -39.47
C LEU A 92 27.56 23.93 -38.47
N CYS A 93 26.34 23.59 -38.88
CA CYS A 93 25.15 23.62 -38.04
C CYS A 93 24.57 22.22 -37.97
N GLN A 94 24.33 21.74 -36.73
CA GLN A 94 23.63 20.47 -36.49
C GLN A 94 22.81 20.58 -35.22
N LYS A 95 21.61 20.01 -35.26
CA LYS A 95 20.69 19.96 -34.11
C LYS A 95 20.10 18.58 -34.01
N GLN A 96 20.10 18.02 -32.80
CA GLN A 96 19.56 16.70 -32.53
C GLN A 96 18.12 16.80 -32.03
N LEU A 97 17.21 16.00 -32.58
CA LEU A 97 15.88 15.80 -32.04
C LEU A 97 15.94 14.91 -30.79
N ASN A 98 15.42 15.39 -29.68
CA ASN A 98 15.28 14.59 -28.48
C ASN A 98 14.04 13.69 -28.60
N ILE A 99 14.24 12.43 -28.97
CA ILE A 99 13.16 11.45 -29.14
C ILE A 99 13.21 10.38 -28.04
N THR A 100 12.04 10.07 -27.48
CA THR A 100 11.82 8.96 -26.55
C THR A 100 10.85 7.98 -27.18
N VAL A 101 11.32 6.79 -27.53
CA VAL A 101 10.47 5.69 -28.00
C VAL A 101 10.04 4.86 -26.79
N TYR A 102 8.72 4.61 -26.65
CA TYR A 102 8.21 3.87 -25.50
C TYR A 102 7.35 2.66 -25.90
N LYS A 103 7.28 1.69 -25.02
CA LYS A 103 6.40 0.53 -25.09
C LYS A 103 5.76 0.29 -23.71
N LEU A 104 4.45 0.08 -23.71
CA LEU A 104 3.74 -0.34 -22.49
C LEU A 104 4.11 -1.79 -22.15
N PRO A 105 4.02 -2.20 -20.90
CA PRO A 105 4.31 -3.57 -20.50
C PRO A 105 3.32 -4.53 -21.16
N ASP A 106 3.79 -5.72 -21.51
CA ASP A 106 2.92 -6.78 -22.00
C ASP A 106 2.08 -7.38 -20.87
N ARG A 107 2.63 -7.41 -19.65
CA ARG A 107 1.98 -7.92 -18.45
C ARG A 107 2.59 -7.33 -17.18
N VAL A 108 1.73 -7.09 -16.19
CA VAL A 108 2.11 -6.83 -14.80
C VAL A 108 1.56 -7.97 -13.95
N SER A 109 2.39 -8.60 -13.14
CA SER A 109 1.98 -9.69 -12.26
C SER A 109 2.49 -9.49 -10.84
N PHE A 110 1.65 -9.86 -9.88
CA PHE A 110 1.93 -9.76 -8.45
C PHE A 110 1.99 -11.14 -7.82
N SER A 111 2.93 -11.36 -6.92
CA SER A 111 3.07 -12.58 -6.12
C SER A 111 3.78 -12.29 -4.82
N TYR A 112 3.78 -13.24 -3.88
CA TYR A 112 4.65 -13.18 -2.71
C TYR A 112 5.41 -14.49 -2.53
N ARG A 113 6.55 -14.41 -1.87
CA ARG A 113 7.40 -15.56 -1.54
C ARG A 113 7.58 -15.66 -0.04
N LYS A 114 7.30 -16.77 0.48
CA LYS A 114 7.68 -17.42 1.73
C LYS A 114 6.73 -18.58 1.99
N TYR A 115 7.23 -19.67 2.51
CA TYR A 115 6.41 -20.72 3.09
C TYR A 115 6.32 -20.53 4.60
N PRO A 116 5.21 -20.86 5.26
CA PRO A 116 4.02 -21.50 4.69
C PRO A 116 3.00 -20.49 4.13
N ASP A 117 2.14 -20.99 3.23
CA ASP A 117 0.86 -20.40 2.88
C ASP A 117 -0.18 -21.13 3.77
N PRO A 118 -1.04 -20.46 4.53
CA PRO A 118 -1.33 -19.03 4.59
C PRO A 118 -0.27 -18.19 5.31
N MET A 119 -0.35 -16.86 5.19
CA MET A 119 0.51 -15.93 5.92
C MET A 119 0.28 -16.04 7.43
N VAL A 120 1.32 -15.81 8.22
CA VAL A 120 1.25 -15.80 9.69
C VAL A 120 1.53 -14.39 10.19
N GLU A 121 0.72 -13.90 11.12
CA GLU A 121 0.89 -12.59 11.75
C GLU A 121 2.30 -12.41 12.32
N GLY A 122 2.94 -11.28 11.99
CA GLY A 122 4.27 -10.92 12.46
C GLY A 122 5.43 -11.57 11.71
N ASP A 123 5.17 -12.49 10.80
CA ASP A 123 6.17 -13.09 9.93
C ASP A 123 6.49 -12.17 8.74
N GLN A 124 7.73 -12.24 8.23
CA GLN A 124 8.16 -11.42 7.11
C GLN A 124 7.98 -12.16 5.77
N TYR A 125 7.35 -11.50 4.80
CA TYR A 125 7.10 -11.98 3.44
C TYR A 125 7.71 -11.03 2.42
N LEU A 126 8.17 -11.57 1.29
CA LEU A 126 8.67 -10.78 0.18
C LEU A 126 7.59 -10.68 -0.90
N LEU A 127 6.97 -9.50 -1.02
CA LEU A 127 6.08 -9.18 -2.13
C LEU A 127 6.91 -8.95 -3.39
N GLN A 128 6.40 -9.39 -4.53
CA GLN A 128 7.08 -9.27 -5.82
C GLN A 128 6.12 -8.77 -6.89
N CYS A 129 6.49 -7.69 -7.56
CA CYS A 129 5.85 -7.15 -8.76
C CYS A 129 6.77 -7.38 -9.96
N LEU A 130 6.31 -8.12 -10.96
CA LEU A 130 7.02 -8.38 -12.21
C LEU A 130 6.32 -7.63 -13.33
N VAL A 131 7.07 -6.74 -13.99
CA VAL A 131 6.64 -5.96 -15.15
C VAL A 131 7.41 -6.48 -16.36
N GLN A 132 6.69 -6.98 -17.38
CA GLN A 132 7.30 -7.64 -18.52
C GLN A 132 7.35 -6.72 -19.74
N ASN A 133 8.52 -6.66 -20.39
CA ASN A 133 8.74 -6.12 -21.72
C ASN A 133 8.34 -4.63 -21.87
N ILE A 134 8.81 -3.77 -20.96
CA ILE A 134 8.55 -2.32 -20.92
C ILE A 134 9.76 -1.51 -21.38
N ALA A 135 9.53 -0.39 -22.05
CA ALA A 135 10.57 0.57 -22.44
C ALA A 135 10.08 2.03 -22.35
N PRO A 136 10.93 2.98 -21.92
CA PRO A 136 12.22 2.79 -21.24
C PRO A 136 12.01 2.46 -19.75
N ILE A 137 12.71 1.45 -19.24
CA ILE A 137 12.53 0.96 -17.86
C ILE A 137 12.92 2.01 -16.80
N GLY A 138 13.81 2.94 -17.10
CA GLY A 138 14.19 4.04 -16.20
C GLY A 138 13.05 5.03 -15.89
N ARG A 139 12.00 5.04 -16.71
CA ARG A 139 10.80 5.86 -16.53
C ARG A 139 9.63 5.12 -15.88
N LEU A 140 9.86 3.86 -15.50
CA LEU A 140 8.86 3.03 -14.83
C LEU A 140 8.84 3.33 -13.33
N ARG A 141 7.64 3.62 -12.81
CA ARG A 141 7.32 3.71 -11.38
C ARG A 141 6.39 2.56 -11.01
N VAL A 142 6.76 1.77 -10.01
CA VAL A 142 5.96 0.66 -9.52
C VAL A 142 5.51 0.95 -8.10
N THR A 143 4.21 0.87 -7.86
CA THR A 143 3.58 1.10 -6.55
C THR A 143 2.90 -0.16 -6.07
N PHE A 144 3.13 -0.52 -4.81
CA PHE A 144 2.47 -1.62 -4.11
C PHE A 144 1.29 -1.08 -3.31
N TYR A 145 0.16 -1.78 -3.38
CA TYR A 145 -1.07 -1.39 -2.73
C TYR A 145 -1.65 -2.50 -1.86
N LYS A 146 -2.40 -2.08 -0.86
CA LYS A 146 -3.25 -2.90 -0.02
C LYS A 146 -4.64 -2.28 0.07
N VAL A 147 -5.70 -3.09 0.00
CA VAL A 147 -7.04 -2.69 0.40
C VAL A 147 -7.54 -3.64 1.48
N ASN A 148 -8.00 -3.07 2.59
CA ASN A 148 -8.56 -3.84 3.69
C ASN A 148 -10.01 -4.28 3.40
N THR A 149 -10.59 -5.08 4.29
CA THR A 149 -11.96 -5.59 4.16
C THR A 149 -13.04 -4.50 4.27
N THR A 150 -12.69 -3.29 4.74
CA THR A 150 -13.58 -2.13 4.78
C THR A 150 -13.54 -1.28 3.50
N GLY A 151 -12.66 -1.64 2.55
CA GLY A 151 -12.49 -0.93 1.27
C GLY A 151 -11.50 0.23 1.33
N GLU A 152 -10.79 0.43 2.44
CA GLU A 152 -9.75 1.45 2.56
C GLU A 152 -8.48 1.00 1.85
N GLN A 153 -8.07 1.77 0.84
CA GLN A 153 -6.87 1.53 0.06
C GLN A 153 -5.68 2.28 0.66
N THR A 154 -4.56 1.58 0.78
CA THR A 154 -3.30 2.13 1.27
C THR A 154 -2.20 1.86 0.26
N GLU A 155 -1.38 2.86 -0.03
CA GLU A 155 -0.10 2.71 -0.72
C GLU A 155 0.94 2.21 0.28
N LEU A 156 1.58 1.08 -0.04
CA LEU A 156 2.60 0.47 0.83
C LEU A 156 3.99 1.01 0.53
N ASP A 157 4.32 1.13 -0.76
CA ASP A 157 5.63 1.62 -1.22
C ASP A 157 5.57 1.97 -2.71
N THR A 158 6.41 2.93 -3.13
CA THR A 158 6.61 3.28 -4.53
C THR A 158 8.09 3.25 -4.89
N GLN A 159 8.44 2.50 -5.93
CA GLN A 159 9.82 2.26 -6.37
C GLN A 159 10.03 2.69 -7.82
N GLN A 160 11.21 3.27 -8.07
CA GLN A 160 11.69 3.58 -9.40
C GLN A 160 13.17 3.18 -9.51
N LYS A 161 13.53 2.47 -10.57
CA LYS A 161 14.94 2.12 -10.85
C LYS A 161 15.51 3.12 -11.85
N HIS A 162 16.58 3.81 -11.46
CA HIS A 162 17.32 4.69 -12.34
C HIS A 162 18.20 3.87 -13.29
N LYS A 163 17.71 3.62 -14.51
CA LYS A 163 18.43 2.98 -15.61
C LYS A 163 18.26 3.80 -16.88
N ASP A 164 18.72 5.06 -16.84
CA ASP A 164 18.45 6.06 -17.89
C ASP A 164 19.06 5.70 -19.25
N ASN A 165 19.99 4.75 -19.31
CA ASN A 165 20.70 4.39 -20.54
C ASN A 165 20.06 3.24 -21.33
N ILE A 166 19.02 2.59 -20.80
CA ILE A 166 18.40 1.44 -21.46
C ILE A 166 17.14 1.90 -22.17
N LYS A 167 17.21 1.91 -23.49
CA LYS A 167 16.10 2.33 -24.37
C LYS A 167 15.26 1.15 -24.85
N THR A 168 15.84 -0.07 -24.90
CA THR A 168 15.18 -1.29 -25.36
C THR A 168 14.25 -1.87 -24.29
N PRO A 169 13.23 -2.64 -24.69
CA PRO A 169 12.33 -3.29 -23.73
C PRO A 169 13.03 -4.27 -22.80
N GLU A 170 12.75 -4.17 -21.50
CA GLU A 170 13.27 -5.06 -20.46
C GLU A 170 12.16 -5.52 -19.51
N ASN A 171 12.49 -6.55 -18.73
CA ASN A 171 11.69 -6.99 -17.60
C ASN A 171 12.17 -6.29 -16.31
N GLY A 172 11.22 -5.76 -15.55
CA GLY A 172 11.46 -5.18 -14.22
C GLY A 172 10.93 -6.06 -13.12
N THR A 173 11.77 -6.38 -12.12
CA THR A 173 11.34 -7.03 -10.88
C THR A 173 11.50 -6.06 -9.73
N TYR A 174 10.43 -5.85 -8.97
CA TYR A 174 10.36 -4.98 -7.81
C TYR A 174 9.91 -5.80 -6.62
N THR A 175 10.49 -5.54 -5.46
CA THR A 175 10.22 -6.33 -4.25
C THR A 175 10.03 -5.44 -3.05
N LEU A 176 9.13 -5.85 -2.15
CA LEU A 176 8.84 -5.16 -0.90
C LEU A 176 8.74 -6.18 0.24
N ASP A 177 9.44 -5.91 1.34
CA ASP A 177 9.24 -6.65 2.58
C ASP A 177 7.90 -6.27 3.22
N PHE A 178 7.11 -7.27 3.57
CA PHE A 178 5.78 -7.10 4.13
C PHE A 178 5.61 -7.99 5.37
N THR A 179 5.16 -7.38 6.47
CA THR A 179 4.85 -8.09 7.72
C THR A 179 3.36 -7.96 7.99
N PRO A 180 2.55 -9.01 7.73
CA PRO A 180 1.12 -8.95 7.92
C PRO A 180 0.76 -8.87 9.41
N SER A 181 -0.30 -8.11 9.70
CA SER A 181 -1.01 -8.08 10.96
C SER A 181 -2.34 -8.84 10.84
N ARG A 182 -2.99 -9.13 11.95
CA ARG A 182 -4.35 -9.71 11.97
C ARG A 182 -5.39 -8.86 11.25
N ASP A 183 -5.17 -7.55 11.15
CA ASP A 183 -6.07 -6.62 10.48
C ASP A 183 -5.96 -6.73 8.95
N ASP A 184 -4.93 -7.42 8.45
CA ASP A 184 -4.73 -7.70 7.05
C ASP A 184 -5.42 -9.00 6.59
N ASP A 185 -6.05 -9.75 7.51
CA ASP A 185 -6.80 -10.96 7.16
C ASP A 185 -7.99 -10.65 6.27
N GLY A 186 -8.02 -11.25 5.06
CA GLY A 186 -9.01 -10.96 4.03
C GLY A 186 -8.70 -9.72 3.18
N ALA A 187 -7.59 -9.03 3.40
CA ALA A 187 -7.15 -7.91 2.56
C ALA A 187 -6.72 -8.38 1.16
N GLN A 188 -6.67 -7.43 0.21
CA GLN A 188 -6.15 -7.65 -1.13
C GLN A 188 -4.86 -6.87 -1.33
N LEU A 189 -3.88 -7.51 -1.98
CA LEU A 189 -2.61 -6.91 -2.38
C LEU A 189 -2.48 -6.92 -3.90
N TRP A 190 -1.90 -5.87 -4.47
CA TRP A 190 -1.54 -5.79 -5.89
C TRP A 190 -0.45 -4.76 -6.12
N CYS A 191 0.02 -4.66 -7.35
CA CYS A 191 0.92 -3.59 -7.76
C CYS A 191 0.44 -2.91 -9.04
N SER A 192 0.84 -1.65 -9.22
CA SER A 192 0.65 -0.90 -10.46
C SER A 192 1.99 -0.49 -11.06
N ALA A 193 2.05 -0.44 -12.37
CA ALA A 193 3.19 -0.01 -13.17
C ALA A 193 2.78 1.22 -13.96
N MET A 194 3.32 2.39 -13.62
CA MET A 194 3.08 3.66 -14.28
C MET A 194 4.32 4.07 -15.08
N LEU A 195 4.14 4.42 -16.35
CA LEU A 195 5.22 4.90 -17.21
C LEU A 195 5.17 6.42 -17.29
N ASP A 196 6.05 7.10 -16.56
CA ASP A 196 6.16 8.56 -16.54
C ASP A 196 7.12 9.06 -17.62
N LEU A 197 6.56 9.47 -18.76
CA LEU A 197 7.29 9.92 -19.93
C LEU A 197 7.48 11.46 -19.96
N GLY A 198 7.06 12.15 -18.92
CA GLY A 198 7.11 13.61 -18.85
C GLY A 198 5.92 14.28 -19.55
N PRO A 199 5.96 15.63 -19.65
CA PRO A 199 4.82 16.43 -20.14
C PRO A 199 4.52 16.20 -21.63
N GLU A 200 5.50 15.80 -22.44
CA GLU A 200 5.33 15.50 -23.86
C GLU A 200 4.80 14.07 -24.10
N GLY A 201 4.77 13.24 -23.08
CA GLY A 201 4.17 11.90 -23.10
C GLY A 201 2.65 11.92 -22.98
N PRO A 202 2.01 10.75 -23.05
CA PRO A 202 0.56 10.61 -22.81
C PRO A 202 0.15 11.18 -21.45
N GLN A 203 -0.95 11.95 -21.45
CA GLN A 203 -1.53 12.53 -20.24
C GLN A 203 -2.98 12.06 -20.05
N PRO A 204 -3.34 11.40 -18.93
CA PRO A 204 -2.48 11.00 -17.80
C PRO A 204 -1.43 9.96 -18.21
N PRO A 205 -0.34 9.81 -17.43
CA PRO A 205 0.65 8.74 -17.66
C PRO A 205 -0.02 7.36 -17.71
N PRO A 206 0.36 6.49 -18.66
CA PRO A 206 -0.24 5.17 -18.76
C PRO A 206 0.10 4.29 -17.54
N VAL A 207 -0.92 3.61 -17.02
CA VAL A 207 -0.85 2.72 -15.87
C VAL A 207 -1.36 1.34 -16.26
N MET A 208 -0.69 0.29 -15.79
CA MET A 208 -1.17 -1.09 -15.86
C MET A 208 -1.08 -1.70 -14.46
N GLU A 209 -2.18 -2.30 -14.00
CA GLU A 209 -2.24 -2.99 -12.71
C GLU A 209 -2.11 -4.51 -12.89
N SER A 210 -1.61 -5.17 -11.85
CA SER A 210 -1.68 -6.62 -11.73
C SER A 210 -3.08 -7.08 -11.29
N ASP A 211 -3.33 -8.38 -11.37
CA ASP A 211 -4.45 -8.97 -10.65
C ASP A 211 -4.29 -8.74 -9.14
N ARG A 212 -5.43 -8.64 -8.44
CA ARG A 212 -5.47 -8.52 -6.98
C ARG A 212 -5.41 -9.89 -6.33
N LEU A 213 -4.55 -10.04 -5.32
CA LEU A 213 -4.37 -11.26 -4.57
C LEU A 213 -4.99 -11.11 -3.18
N ASN A 214 -5.99 -11.95 -2.86
CA ASN A 214 -6.54 -12.03 -1.51
C ASN A 214 -5.54 -12.73 -0.60
N ILE A 215 -5.26 -12.14 0.57
CA ILE A 215 -4.41 -12.75 1.58
C ILE A 215 -5.22 -13.32 2.73
N ASN A 216 -4.77 -14.45 3.26
CA ASN A 216 -5.30 -15.10 4.44
C ASN A 216 -4.21 -15.07 5.50
N VAL A 217 -4.47 -14.35 6.60
CA VAL A 217 -3.49 -14.17 7.69
C VAL A 217 -3.92 -15.01 8.88
N HIS A 218 -3.10 -15.95 9.26
CA HIS A 218 -3.29 -16.75 10.46
C HIS A 218 -2.73 -16.03 11.68
N TYR A 219 -3.49 -15.99 12.77
CA TYR A 219 -3.08 -15.38 14.03
C TYR A 219 -3.69 -16.08 15.24
N LYS A 220 -2.97 -16.03 16.38
CA LYS A 220 -3.42 -16.61 17.63
C LYS A 220 -4.70 -15.94 18.15
N PRO A 221 -5.55 -16.66 18.91
CA PRO A 221 -6.75 -16.08 19.48
C PRO A 221 -6.48 -14.86 20.34
N LEU A 222 -7.34 -13.87 20.21
CA LEU A 222 -7.42 -12.70 21.08
C LEU A 222 -8.81 -12.65 21.68
N ILE A 223 -8.92 -12.78 23.01
CA ILE A 223 -10.21 -12.66 23.70
C ILE A 223 -10.66 -11.20 23.64
N THR A 224 -11.88 -10.99 23.13
CA THR A 224 -12.46 -9.66 22.85
C THR A 224 -13.43 -9.20 23.94
N MET A 225 -13.45 -9.90 25.08
CA MET A 225 -14.33 -9.53 26.21
C MET A 225 -13.96 -8.18 26.77
N SER A 226 -14.98 -7.38 27.11
CA SER A 226 -14.76 -6.08 27.76
C SER A 226 -13.98 -6.26 29.07
N PRO A 227 -12.93 -5.47 29.33
CA PRO A 227 -12.08 -5.62 30.52
C PRO A 227 -12.76 -5.17 31.82
N GLY A 228 -14.07 -5.38 31.99
CA GLY A 228 -14.87 -4.67 32.96
C GLY A 228 -15.22 -5.43 34.26
N ARG A 229 -15.03 -6.74 34.39
CA ARG A 229 -15.30 -7.43 35.64
C ARG A 229 -14.37 -8.63 35.80
N PHE A 230 -13.31 -8.45 36.58
CA PHE A 230 -12.46 -9.55 37.08
C PHE A 230 -13.13 -10.29 38.25
N SER A 231 -14.24 -9.80 38.77
CA SER A 231 -15.03 -10.45 39.84
C SER A 231 -16.52 -10.18 39.68
N MET A 232 -17.35 -11.13 40.05
CA MET A 232 -18.80 -10.99 40.08
C MET A 232 -19.37 -11.73 41.30
N ASN A 233 -20.47 -11.19 41.85
CA ASN A 233 -21.24 -11.79 42.93
C ASN A 233 -22.49 -12.44 42.31
N ILE A 234 -22.88 -13.62 42.82
CA ILE A 234 -24.10 -14.32 42.43
C ILE A 234 -24.74 -14.89 43.72
N THR A 235 -26.08 -14.99 43.77
CA THR A 235 -26.79 -15.52 44.90
C THR A 235 -26.84 -17.06 44.87
N GLU A 236 -26.77 -17.67 46.00
CA GLU A 236 -26.96 -19.14 46.12
C GLU A 236 -28.33 -19.54 45.56
N GLY A 237 -28.35 -20.59 44.74
CA GLY A 237 -29.54 -21.09 44.03
C GLY A 237 -29.72 -20.48 42.61
N ASP A 238 -29.04 -19.38 42.29
CA ASP A 238 -29.13 -18.75 40.98
C ASP A 238 -28.37 -19.56 39.88
N THR A 239 -28.58 -19.18 38.65
CA THR A 239 -27.88 -19.76 37.48
C THR A 239 -26.79 -18.82 37.00
N LEU A 240 -25.56 -19.29 36.95
CA LEU A 240 -24.41 -18.59 36.37
C LEU A 240 -24.29 -18.93 34.86
N SER A 241 -24.19 -17.94 34.03
CA SER A 241 -23.86 -18.11 32.59
C SER A 241 -22.68 -17.22 32.25
N LEU A 242 -21.58 -17.81 31.80
CA LEU A 242 -20.36 -17.11 31.35
C LEU A 242 -20.14 -17.40 29.88
N ALA A 243 -20.04 -16.33 29.09
CA ALA A 243 -19.73 -16.40 27.68
C ALA A 243 -18.29 -15.94 27.44
N CYS A 244 -17.56 -16.63 26.57
CA CYS A 244 -16.22 -16.29 26.18
C CYS A 244 -16.20 -16.06 24.66
N SER A 245 -15.67 -14.93 24.22
CA SER A 245 -15.56 -14.61 22.80
C SER A 245 -14.11 -14.25 22.45
N ALA A 246 -13.61 -14.85 21.39
CA ALA A 246 -12.26 -14.58 20.87
C ALA A 246 -12.27 -14.50 19.35
N LYS A 247 -11.43 -13.64 18.80
CA LYS A 247 -11.10 -13.59 17.37
C LYS A 247 -9.77 -14.32 17.16
N GLY A 248 -9.69 -15.16 16.14
CA GLY A 248 -8.48 -15.88 15.77
C GLY A 248 -8.66 -16.51 14.39
N ASN A 249 -7.57 -16.67 13.67
CA ASN A 249 -7.57 -17.39 12.40
C ASN A 249 -6.44 -18.43 12.42
N PRO A 250 -6.73 -19.74 12.34
CA PRO A 250 -8.07 -20.37 12.29
C PRO A 250 -8.95 -20.04 13.50
N ALA A 251 -10.27 -20.20 13.32
CA ALA A 251 -11.25 -19.96 14.38
C ALA A 251 -10.89 -20.74 15.66
N PRO A 252 -10.97 -20.10 16.84
CA PRO A 252 -10.56 -20.75 18.08
C PRO A 252 -11.56 -21.82 18.55
N SER A 253 -11.03 -22.86 19.19
CA SER A 253 -11.75 -23.73 20.08
C SER A 253 -11.72 -23.19 21.52
N TYR A 254 -12.72 -23.56 22.34
CA TYR A 254 -12.84 -23.07 23.70
C TYR A 254 -12.79 -24.23 24.68
N ASN A 255 -12.15 -23.99 25.83
CA ASN A 255 -12.15 -24.89 26.98
C ASN A 255 -12.33 -24.06 28.26
N TRP A 256 -13.00 -24.61 29.27
CA TRP A 256 -13.22 -23.97 30.54
C TRP A 256 -12.51 -24.71 31.67
N LEU A 257 -11.75 -23.97 32.47
CA LEU A 257 -11.25 -24.44 33.76
C LEU A 257 -12.16 -23.89 34.85
N LEU A 258 -12.76 -24.81 35.62
CA LEU A 258 -13.71 -24.50 36.68
C LEU A 258 -13.07 -24.73 38.04
N PRO A 259 -13.52 -24.05 39.12
CA PRO A 259 -13.05 -24.33 40.46
C PRO A 259 -13.45 -25.74 40.88
N GLN A 260 -12.57 -26.42 41.58
CA GLN A 260 -12.89 -27.74 42.18
C GLN A 260 -13.87 -27.55 43.32
N SER A 261 -14.99 -28.21 43.29
CA SER A 261 -16.04 -28.13 44.31
C SER A 261 -16.69 -29.49 44.56
N ASP A 262 -17.14 -29.68 45.78
CA ASP A 262 -17.94 -30.86 46.20
C ASP A 262 -19.24 -30.35 46.83
N PRO A 263 -20.42 -30.73 46.32
CA PRO A 263 -20.64 -31.51 45.10
C PRO A 263 -20.24 -30.74 43.83
N ALA A 264 -19.92 -31.50 42.78
CA ALA A 264 -19.63 -30.90 41.47
C ALA A 264 -20.88 -30.18 40.92
N PRO A 265 -20.70 -29.01 40.26
CA PRO A 265 -21.85 -28.27 39.76
C PRO A 265 -22.48 -28.96 38.54
N ASN A 266 -23.80 -28.78 38.38
CA ASN A 266 -24.47 -29.15 37.13
C ASN A 266 -24.07 -28.18 36.01
N ILE A 267 -23.33 -28.68 35.04
CA ILE A 267 -22.74 -27.89 33.97
C ILE A 267 -23.39 -28.25 32.64
N THR A 268 -23.75 -27.24 31.87
CA THR A 268 -24.05 -27.36 30.45
C THR A 268 -22.96 -26.63 29.70
N GLU A 269 -22.08 -27.36 29.01
CA GLU A 269 -21.01 -26.78 28.21
C GLU A 269 -21.48 -26.56 26.77
N GLY A 270 -21.50 -25.30 26.35
CA GLY A 270 -21.50 -24.92 24.95
C GLY A 270 -20.06 -24.63 24.47
N ARG A 271 -19.86 -24.49 23.16
CA ARG A 271 -18.51 -24.23 22.61
C ARG A 271 -17.83 -23.03 23.27
N SER A 272 -18.55 -21.91 23.50
CA SER A 272 -18.02 -20.67 24.08
C SER A 272 -18.75 -20.25 25.36
N VAL A 273 -19.75 -20.97 25.79
CA VAL A 273 -20.58 -20.63 26.96
C VAL A 273 -20.59 -21.77 27.96
N VAL A 274 -20.35 -21.47 29.23
CA VAL A 274 -20.57 -22.38 30.32
C VAL A 274 -21.77 -21.89 31.15
N THR A 275 -22.72 -22.78 31.44
CA THR A 275 -23.89 -22.49 32.25
C THR A 275 -23.91 -23.46 33.44
N ILE A 276 -24.02 -22.90 34.64
CA ILE A 276 -24.07 -23.66 35.91
C ILE A 276 -25.37 -23.31 36.63
N THR A 277 -26.20 -24.29 36.84
CA THR A 277 -27.47 -24.11 37.52
C THR A 277 -27.34 -24.40 39.01
N ASN A 278 -28.14 -23.76 39.83
CA ASN A 278 -28.20 -23.99 41.27
C ASN A 278 -26.83 -23.77 41.97
N MET A 279 -26.30 -22.54 41.84
CA MET A 279 -25.01 -22.15 42.42
C MET A 279 -25.01 -22.34 43.95
N ALA A 280 -24.01 -23.08 44.47
CA ALA A 280 -23.74 -23.23 45.89
C ALA A 280 -22.51 -22.39 46.30
N LYS A 281 -22.34 -22.07 47.57
CA LYS A 281 -21.18 -21.33 48.11
C LYS A 281 -19.84 -22.00 47.75
N SER A 282 -19.83 -23.36 47.71
CA SER A 282 -18.69 -24.17 47.30
C SER A 282 -18.27 -23.95 45.84
N HIS A 283 -19.16 -23.40 44.99
CA HIS A 283 -18.88 -23.09 43.58
C HIS A 283 -18.17 -21.71 43.41
N SER A 284 -17.88 -20.99 44.51
CA SER A 284 -17.08 -19.79 44.45
C SER A 284 -15.65 -20.08 44.01
N GLY A 285 -15.08 -19.22 43.17
CA GLY A 285 -13.70 -19.36 42.69
C GLY A 285 -13.46 -18.78 41.32
N ASN A 286 -12.33 -19.17 40.74
CA ASN A 286 -11.91 -18.67 39.42
C ASN A 286 -12.44 -19.57 38.29
N TYR A 287 -13.13 -18.94 37.36
CA TYR A 287 -13.59 -19.55 36.10
C TYR A 287 -12.72 -19.02 34.98
N THR A 288 -11.98 -19.89 34.29
CA THR A 288 -11.02 -19.51 33.26
C THR A 288 -11.44 -20.09 31.90
N CYS A 289 -11.71 -19.22 30.97
CA CYS A 289 -11.86 -19.54 29.57
C CYS A 289 -10.49 -19.60 28.89
N ILE A 290 -10.25 -20.62 28.08
CA ILE A 290 -9.10 -20.81 27.23
C ILE A 290 -9.59 -20.86 25.79
N ALA A 291 -9.23 -19.88 24.96
CA ALA A 291 -9.47 -19.89 23.53
C ALA A 291 -8.19 -20.32 22.82
N SER A 292 -8.21 -21.38 22.01
CA SER A 292 -7.02 -21.99 21.40
C SER A 292 -7.17 -22.23 19.91
N ASN A 293 -6.09 -22.04 19.15
CA ASN A 293 -5.93 -22.51 17.79
C ASN A 293 -4.51 -23.08 17.60
N PRO A 294 -4.12 -23.59 16.41
CA PRO A 294 -2.77 -24.15 16.20
C PRO A 294 -1.61 -23.18 16.46
N LEU A 295 -1.86 -21.85 16.45
CA LEU A 295 -0.84 -20.82 16.66
C LEU A 295 -0.67 -20.42 18.13
N GLY A 296 -1.56 -20.86 19.01
CA GLY A 296 -1.47 -20.56 20.43
C GLY A 296 -2.83 -20.42 21.11
N HIS A 297 -2.81 -19.84 22.30
CA HIS A 297 -4.01 -19.65 23.10
C HIS A 297 -4.02 -18.27 23.77
N SER A 298 -5.22 -17.89 24.21
CA SER A 298 -5.50 -16.74 25.08
C SER A 298 -6.39 -17.20 26.22
N THR A 299 -6.25 -16.61 27.40
CA THR A 299 -7.02 -16.93 28.58
C THR A 299 -7.73 -15.70 29.13
N TRP A 300 -8.92 -15.94 29.68
CA TRP A 300 -9.67 -14.95 30.43
C TRP A 300 -10.23 -15.58 31.70
N THR A 301 -10.01 -14.93 32.84
CA THR A 301 -10.41 -15.44 34.15
C THR A 301 -11.34 -14.46 34.86
N VAL A 302 -12.44 -14.96 35.38
CA VAL A 302 -13.36 -14.24 36.27
C VAL A 302 -13.45 -14.90 37.62
N ASN A 303 -13.36 -14.12 38.70
CA ASN A 303 -13.58 -14.60 40.04
C ASN A 303 -15.08 -14.48 40.37
N VAL A 304 -15.74 -15.60 40.68
CA VAL A 304 -17.15 -15.66 41.06
C VAL A 304 -17.25 -15.90 42.54
N LYS A 305 -18.00 -15.03 43.25
CA LYS A 305 -18.30 -15.16 44.65
C LYS A 305 -19.80 -15.45 44.85
N VAL A 306 -20.12 -16.63 45.38
CA VAL A 306 -21.51 -16.99 45.72
C VAL A 306 -21.83 -16.50 47.11
N THR A 307 -22.85 -15.68 47.24
CA THR A 307 -23.35 -15.12 48.51
C THR A 307 -24.65 -15.81 48.88
N GLY A 308 -24.90 -16.03 50.17
CA GLY A 308 -26.16 -16.59 50.64
C GLY A 308 -27.36 -15.68 50.29
N ALA A 309 -28.51 -16.28 50.04
CA ALA A 309 -29.77 -15.52 49.93
C ALA A 309 -29.96 -14.70 51.20
N SER A 310 -30.05 -13.37 51.04
CA SER A 310 -30.45 -12.51 52.17
C SER A 310 -31.91 -12.85 52.45
N CYS A 311 -32.20 -13.65 53.50
CA CYS A 311 -33.51 -13.67 54.09
C CYS A 311 -33.77 -12.23 54.65
N GLN A 312 -34.39 -11.40 53.87
CA GLN A 312 -35.11 -10.27 54.47
C GLN A 312 -36.23 -10.87 55.30
N ALA A 313 -36.01 -10.95 56.61
CA ALA A 313 -37.06 -11.34 57.56
C ALA A 313 -38.20 -10.31 57.37
N ALA A 314 -39.26 -10.74 56.70
CA ALA A 314 -40.56 -10.10 56.78
C ALA A 314 -41.08 -10.29 58.23
N GLY A 315 -40.32 -9.81 59.23
CA GLY A 315 -40.56 -9.98 60.64
C GLY A 315 -40.62 -8.64 61.35
N SER A 316 -41.57 -7.79 61.00
CA SER A 316 -41.84 -6.59 61.83
C SER A 316 -43.31 -6.14 61.79
N ALA A 317 -44.17 -6.81 61.01
CA ALA A 317 -45.60 -6.41 60.97
C ALA A 317 -46.50 -7.26 61.89
N LEU A 318 -46.07 -8.43 62.32
CA LEU A 318 -46.88 -9.29 63.20
C LEU A 318 -46.68 -9.01 64.66
N VAL A 319 -45.58 -8.43 65.15
CA VAL A 319 -45.38 -8.07 66.56
C VAL A 319 -46.07 -6.80 66.93
N ALA A 320 -46.25 -5.83 65.99
CA ALA A 320 -46.95 -4.58 66.25
C ALA A 320 -48.50 -4.73 66.37
N VAL A 321 -49.07 -5.78 65.75
CA VAL A 321 -50.52 -6.04 65.82
C VAL A 321 -50.90 -6.72 67.15
N LEU A 322 -50.03 -7.54 67.73
CA LEU A 322 -50.27 -8.20 69.03
C LEU A 322 -50.08 -7.28 70.20
N LEU A 323 -49.31 -6.21 70.13
CA LEU A 323 -49.18 -5.21 71.22
C LEU A 323 -50.30 -4.14 71.22
N LEU A 324 -50.96 -3.95 70.09
CA LEU A 324 -52.12 -3.02 70.02
C LEU A 324 -53.41 -3.67 70.47
N GLN A 325 -53.51 -5.00 70.61
CA GLN A 325 -54.67 -5.69 71.15
C GLN A 325 -54.65 -5.80 72.71
N LEU A 326 -53.50 -5.63 73.35
CA LEU A 326 -53.38 -5.67 74.81
C LEU A 326 -53.64 -4.32 75.51
N ILE A 327 -53.70 -3.23 74.77
CA ILE A 327 -54.01 -1.87 75.35
C ILE A 327 -55.50 -1.54 75.34
N HIS A 328 -56.35 -2.42 74.77
CA HIS A 328 -57.83 -2.22 74.77
C HIS A 328 -58.57 -2.99 75.87
N TRP A 329 -57.82 -3.59 76.83
CA TRP A 329 -58.41 -4.28 78.01
C TRP A 329 -57.77 -3.88 79.35
N LEU A 330 -57.49 -2.60 79.57
CA LEU A 330 -57.24 -2.01 80.87
C LEU A 330 -58.05 -0.71 81.05
#